data_bdeb3b5ec30b7a7904e8a48077473a9d
#
_entry.id   bdeb3b5ec30b7a7904e8a48077473a9d
#
_cell.length_a   1.000
_cell.length_b   1.000
_cell.length_c   1.000
_cell.angle_alpha   90.00
_cell.angle_beta   90.00
_cell.angle_gamma   90.00
#
_symmetry.space_group_name_H-M   'P 1'
#
loop_
_entity.id
_entity.type
_entity.pdbx_description
1 polymer ?
#
loop_
_entity_poly.entity_id
_entity_poly.type
_entity_poly.pdbx_seq_one_letter_code
_entity_poly.pdbx_strand_id
1 'polypeptide(L)'
;MSWERDFEGIPLQGKHTVYSFLFRINETNHTYETICDKELTAKRRYGRHLKKFGDAKLSEIISFWKYVWENGELVDDKIMYHFRGLHEEQ
;
A
#
# COMPACT_ATOMS: atom_id res chain seq x y z
N MET A 1 0.32 -14.29 5.46
CA MET A 1 0.27 -12.91 5.02
C MET A 1 -0.93 -12.21 5.60
N SER A 2 -0.74 -11.00 6.08
CA SER A 2 -1.80 -10.20 6.66
C SER A 2 -2.21 -9.13 5.63
N TRP A 3 -3.49 -8.79 5.63
CA TRP A 3 -3.99 -7.78 4.70
C TRP A 3 -4.98 -6.89 5.43
N GLU A 4 -4.76 -5.59 5.38
CA GLU A 4 -5.63 -4.62 6.01
C GLU A 4 -6.00 -3.53 5.01
N ARG A 5 -7.24 -3.10 5.10
CA ARG A 5 -7.76 -2.09 4.21
C ARG A 5 -8.35 -0.96 5.02
N ASP A 6 -7.99 0.27 4.66
CA ASP A 6 -8.43 1.44 5.37
C ASP A 6 -9.62 2.10 4.66
N PHE A 7 -10.50 1.30 4.12
CA PHE A 7 -11.72 1.77 3.47
C PHE A 7 -12.61 0.56 3.23
N GLU A 8 -13.90 0.81 2.99
CA GLU A 8 -14.85 -0.29 2.92
C GLU A 8 -15.04 -0.86 1.53
N GLY A 9 -14.47 -0.25 0.54
CA GLY A 9 -14.61 -0.75 -0.81
C GLY A 9 -14.45 0.39 -1.79
N ILE A 10 -14.29 0.04 -3.07
CA ILE A 10 -14.12 1.05 -4.09
C ILE A 10 -15.49 1.61 -4.45
N PRO A 11 -15.72 2.92 -4.31
CA PRO A 11 -17.00 3.50 -4.73
C PRO A 11 -17.27 3.23 -6.19
N LEU A 12 -18.52 2.97 -6.52
CA LEU A 12 -18.89 2.65 -7.89
C LEU A 12 -19.09 3.87 -8.78
N GLN A 13 -18.96 5.06 -8.22
CA GLN A 13 -19.10 6.29 -8.99
C GLN A 13 -17.89 7.16 -8.76
N GLY A 14 -17.43 7.81 -9.81
CA GLY A 14 -16.35 8.77 -9.72
C GLY A 14 -14.99 8.11 -9.81
N LYS A 15 -13.98 8.95 -9.71
CA LYS A 15 -12.60 8.52 -9.85
C LYS A 15 -11.95 8.46 -8.46
N HIS A 16 -11.34 7.35 -8.16
CA HIS A 16 -10.74 7.15 -6.84
C HIS A 16 -9.37 6.51 -6.97
N THR A 17 -8.47 6.90 -6.09
CA THR A 17 -7.12 6.38 -6.09
C THR A 17 -6.90 5.55 -4.83
N VAL A 18 -6.36 4.36 -5.01
CA VAL A 18 -6.02 3.47 -3.90
C VAL A 18 -4.51 3.29 -3.90
N TYR A 19 -3.91 3.45 -2.74
CA TYR A 19 -2.48 3.17 -2.57
C TYR A 19 -2.33 1.89 -1.76
N SER A 20 -1.46 1.01 -2.22
CA SER A 20 -1.27 -0.30 -1.62
C SER A 20 0.20 -0.47 -1.24
N PHE A 21 0.45 -0.83 0.00
CA PHE A 21 1.80 -1.02 0.52
C PHE A 21 1.97 -2.48 0.91
N LEU A 22 2.98 -3.13 0.35
CA LEU A 22 3.36 -4.48 0.75
C LEU A 22 4.66 -4.35 1.54
N PHE A 23 4.66 -4.84 2.75
CA PHE A 23 5.80 -4.65 3.65
C PHE A 23 5.99 -5.91 4.51
N ARG A 24 7.11 -5.96 5.21
CA ARG A 24 7.46 -7.15 6.01
C ARG A 24 7.76 -6.75 7.44
N ILE A 25 7.13 -7.47 8.36
CA ILE A 25 7.38 -7.32 9.80
C ILE A 25 7.77 -8.70 10.31
N ASN A 26 8.96 -8.82 10.90
CA ASN A 26 9.43 -10.09 11.47
C ASN A 26 9.23 -11.24 10.51
N GLU A 27 9.65 -11.04 9.26
CA GLU A 27 9.61 -12.07 8.21
C GLU A 27 8.21 -12.45 7.77
N THR A 28 7.20 -11.71 8.18
CA THR A 28 5.83 -11.94 7.74
C THR A 28 5.41 -10.80 6.82
N ASN A 29 4.84 -11.14 5.68
CA ASN A 29 4.38 -10.13 4.73
C ASN A 29 3.00 -9.63 5.11
N HIS A 30 2.82 -8.34 4.97
CA HIS A 30 1.57 -7.67 5.27
C HIS A 30 1.25 -6.71 4.12
N THR A 31 -0.04 -6.45 3.95
CA THR A 31 -0.50 -5.49 2.95
C THR A 31 -1.41 -4.47 3.64
N TYR A 32 -1.21 -3.21 3.34
CA TYR A 32 -2.07 -2.14 3.82
C TYR A 32 -2.53 -1.32 2.63
N GLU A 33 -3.82 -1.06 2.52
CA GLU A 33 -4.38 -0.26 1.44
C GLU A 33 -5.17 0.90 2.01
N THR A 34 -5.11 2.04 1.33
CA THR A 34 -5.88 3.21 1.71
C THR A 34 -6.34 3.94 0.47
N ILE A 35 -7.53 4.52 0.54
CA ILE A 35 -8.07 5.28 -0.56
C ILE A 35 -7.90 6.76 -0.24
N CYS A 36 -7.18 7.49 -1.09
CA CYS A 36 -6.99 8.92 -0.93
C CYS A 36 -6.39 9.43 -2.23
N ASP A 37 -6.36 10.74 -2.39
CA ASP A 37 -5.93 11.31 -3.66
C ASP A 37 -4.50 11.83 -3.65
N LYS A 38 -3.78 11.73 -2.53
CA LYS A 38 -2.42 12.25 -2.45
C LYS A 38 -1.48 11.22 -1.88
N GLU A 39 -0.34 11.09 -2.53
CA GLU A 39 0.68 10.14 -2.10
C GLU A 39 1.14 10.43 -0.67
N LEU A 40 1.31 11.69 -0.32
CA LEU A 40 1.77 12.04 1.02
C LEU A 40 0.78 11.60 2.08
N THR A 41 -0.52 11.76 1.79
CA THR A 41 -1.55 11.31 2.72
C THR A 41 -1.48 9.79 2.91
N ALA A 42 -1.27 9.06 1.82
CA ALA A 42 -1.15 7.62 1.89
C ALA A 42 0.03 7.21 2.76
N LYS A 43 1.16 7.88 2.59
CA LYS A 43 2.35 7.56 3.36
C LYS A 43 2.16 7.86 4.85
N ARG A 44 1.44 8.91 5.17
CA ARG A 44 1.16 9.25 6.56
C ARG A 44 0.26 8.20 7.20
N ARG A 45 -0.76 7.74 6.46
CA ARG A 45 -1.65 6.70 6.95
C ARG A 45 -0.91 5.40 7.16
N TYR A 46 -0.03 5.07 6.24
CA TYR A 46 0.80 3.88 6.35
C TYR A 46 1.68 3.96 7.60
N GLY A 47 2.27 5.12 7.86
CA GLY A 47 3.09 5.31 9.06
C GLY A 47 2.29 5.09 10.33
N ARG A 48 1.05 5.58 10.37
CA ARG A 48 0.20 5.35 11.53
C ARG A 48 -0.17 3.88 11.67
N HIS A 49 -0.41 3.22 10.53
CA HIS A 49 -0.73 1.80 10.55
C HIS A 49 0.41 0.97 11.13
N LEU A 50 1.64 1.34 10.82
CA LEU A 50 2.80 0.61 11.33
C LEU A 50 2.88 0.65 12.85
N LYS A 51 2.31 1.65 13.49
CA LYS A 51 2.35 1.74 14.94
C LYS A 51 1.54 0.64 15.60
N LYS A 52 0.62 0.00 14.89
CA LYS A 52 -0.12 -1.12 15.44
C LYS A 52 0.77 -2.29 15.80
N PHE A 53 1.93 -2.38 15.20
CA PHE A 53 2.83 -3.50 15.45
C PHE A 53 3.72 -3.26 16.66
N GLY A 54 3.59 -2.11 17.30
CA GLY A 54 4.30 -1.82 18.53
C GLY A 54 5.80 -1.88 18.33
N ASP A 55 6.45 -2.70 19.13
CA ASP A 55 7.90 -2.84 19.06
C ASP A 55 8.35 -3.81 17.99
N ALA A 56 7.46 -4.37 17.23
CA ALA A 56 7.84 -5.27 16.15
C ALA A 56 8.69 -4.49 15.16
N LYS A 57 9.73 -5.11 14.69
CA LYS A 57 10.68 -4.44 13.86
C LYS A 57 10.24 -4.46 12.42
N LEU A 58 10.05 -3.29 11.85
CA LEU A 58 9.77 -3.16 10.43
C LEU A 58 11.02 -3.55 9.68
N SER A 59 10.91 -4.55 8.84
CA SER A 59 12.04 -5.00 8.05
C SER A 59 12.21 -4.14 6.82
N GLU A 60 11.13 -3.99 6.07
CA GLU A 60 11.27 -3.28 4.81
C GLU A 60 9.92 -3.08 4.15
N ILE A 61 9.84 -2.10 3.26
CA ILE A 61 8.75 -1.93 2.34
C ILE A 61 9.14 -2.70 1.09
N ILE A 62 8.30 -3.64 0.66
CA ILE A 62 8.58 -4.45 -0.52
C ILE A 62 8.11 -3.75 -1.77
N SER A 63 6.92 -3.20 -1.75
CA SER A 63 6.42 -2.46 -2.90
C SER A 63 5.34 -1.47 -2.47
N PHE A 64 5.13 -0.49 -3.32
CA PHE A 64 4.19 0.60 -3.08
C PHE A 64 3.52 0.85 -4.42
N TRP A 65 2.21 0.64 -4.49
CA TRP A 65 1.47 0.74 -5.74
C TRP A 65 0.39 1.80 -5.66
N LYS A 66 0.06 2.37 -6.79
CA LYS A 66 -1.04 3.31 -6.96
C LYS A 66 -2.00 2.71 -7.98
N TYR A 67 -3.26 2.58 -7.60
CA TYR A 67 -4.30 2.09 -8.49
C TYR A 67 -5.34 3.18 -8.65
N VAL A 68 -5.76 3.44 -9.88
CA VAL A 68 -6.80 4.42 -10.15
C VAL A 68 -8.04 3.69 -10.64
N TRP A 69 -9.15 3.95 -9.96
CA TRP A 69 -10.43 3.34 -10.28
C TRP A 69 -11.38 4.42 -10.75
N GLU A 70 -12.17 4.12 -11.77
CA GLU A 70 -13.17 5.06 -12.26
C GLU A 70 -14.46 4.31 -12.50
N ASN A 71 -15.50 4.73 -11.81
CA ASN A 71 -16.82 4.12 -11.90
C ASN A 71 -16.75 2.62 -11.68
N GLY A 72 -15.95 2.21 -10.71
CA GLY A 72 -15.86 0.81 -10.33
C GLY A 72 -14.91 -0.02 -11.15
N GLU A 73 -14.23 0.58 -12.11
CA GLU A 73 -13.31 -0.16 -12.97
C GLU A 73 -11.88 0.33 -12.78
N LEU A 74 -10.95 -0.59 -12.77
CA LEU A 74 -9.54 -0.23 -12.68
C LEU A 74 -9.10 0.33 -14.03
N VAL A 75 -8.69 1.59 -14.07
CA VAL A 75 -8.31 2.25 -15.31
C VAL A 75 -6.82 2.51 -15.41
N ASP A 76 -6.09 2.44 -14.29
CA ASP A 76 -4.65 2.67 -14.33
C ASP A 76 -4.01 2.07 -13.11
N ASP A 77 -2.77 1.60 -13.25
CA ASP A 77 -2.01 1.16 -12.11
C ASP A 77 -0.56 1.56 -12.34
N LYS A 78 0.16 1.81 -11.26
CA LYS A 78 1.52 2.26 -11.36
C LYS A 78 2.28 1.82 -10.13
N ILE A 79 3.45 1.23 -10.34
CA ILE A 79 4.31 0.90 -9.22
C ILE A 79 5.08 2.15 -8.85
N MET A 80 4.98 2.55 -7.58
CA MET A 80 5.67 3.73 -7.09
C MET A 80 7.02 3.37 -6.52
N TYR A 81 7.14 2.16 -5.98
CA TYR A 81 8.37 1.67 -5.39
C TYR A 81 8.32 0.16 -5.36
N HIS A 82 9.41 -0.47 -5.70
CA HIS A 82 9.52 -1.93 -5.66
C HIS A 82 10.91 -2.29 -5.15
N PHE A 83 10.96 -3.08 -4.10
CA PHE A 83 12.23 -3.53 -3.57
C PHE A 83 12.77 -4.62 -4.49
N ARG A 84 13.97 -4.42 -4.96
CA ARG A 84 14.51 -5.33 -5.94
C ARG A 84 15.24 -6.50 -5.33
N GLY A 85 15.64 -6.41 -4.11
CA GLY A 85 16.35 -7.50 -3.49
C GLY A 85 17.82 -7.48 -3.84
N LEU A 86 18.55 -8.38 -3.17
CA LEU A 86 19.98 -8.36 -3.30
C LEU A 86 20.46 -8.87 -4.65
N HIS A 87 19.68 -9.71 -5.27
CA HIS A 87 20.08 -10.34 -6.52
C HIS A 87 19.80 -9.48 -7.73
N GLU A 88 19.23 -8.34 -7.52
CA GLU A 88 18.93 -7.54 -8.65
C GLU A 88 19.82 -6.44 -8.76
N GLU A 89 20.47 -6.30 -8.72
CA GLU A 89 21.22 -5.30 -8.83
C GLU A 89 21.41 -5.01 -9.90
N GLN A 90 21.11 -4.93 -10.11
CA GLN A 90 21.35 -4.72 -10.99
C GLN A 90 21.36 -4.13 -11.51
#